data_217c644c959da5f0dd39ccf3b0f5d7e8
#
_entry.id   217c644c959da5f0dd39ccf3b0f5d7e8
#
_cell.length_a   1.000
_cell.length_b   1.000
_cell.length_c   1.000
_cell.angle_alpha   90.00
_cell.angle_beta   90.00
_cell.angle_gamma   90.00
#
_symmetry.space_group_name_H-M   'P 1'
#
loop_
_entity.id
_entity.type
_entity.pdbx_description
1 polymer ?
#
loop_
_entity_poly.entity_id
_entity_poly.type
_entity_poly.pdbx_seq_one_letter_code
_entity_poly.pdbx_strand_id
1 'polypeptide(L)'
;MKSVCLLLASFVLCFLPGIYPVNAQRAIRVAVASDLKFALDEIIEVYTEATGKEIVPIYGSSGKLFEQLSNKAPFHLFMSADVAYPKMLIAKRMNGSDLHVYGEGRLVLWSRKMDCNASTMEGLGSLNVKKIAIANPDHAPYGMRAKESLQFYGHYDAVKSKLVMGENISQTAQFLSTGAADIGIVALSLALSPRMKKYGKSYFLLPENSHEPLLQGAMITEFGKGNADATSFFEFLKSESAAKIFKAYGFTQKVK
;
A
#
# COMPACT_ATOMS: atom_id res chain seq x y z
N MET A 1 -2.34 -81.05 -45.41
CA MET A 1 -1.51 -80.00 -44.72
C MET A 1 -2.42 -78.82 -44.49
N LYS A 2 -2.87 -78.62 -43.25
CA LYS A 2 -3.82 -77.58 -42.87
C LYS A 2 -3.02 -76.45 -42.16
N SER A 3 -3.00 -75.29 -42.71
CA SER A 3 -2.39 -74.10 -42.07
C SER A 3 -3.38 -73.44 -41.13
N VAL A 4 -3.02 -73.34 -39.88
CA VAL A 4 -3.76 -72.58 -38.82
C VAL A 4 -3.23 -71.16 -38.79
N CYS A 5 -4.09 -70.21 -39.17
CA CYS A 5 -3.80 -68.75 -38.93
C CYS A 5 -4.20 -68.38 -37.52
N LEU A 6 -3.22 -67.97 -36.72
CA LEU A 6 -3.41 -67.39 -35.36
C LEU A 6 -3.62 -65.88 -35.48
N LEU A 7 -4.84 -65.40 -35.18
CA LEU A 7 -5.18 -64.00 -35.09
C LEU A 7 -4.83 -63.54 -33.67
N LEU A 8 -3.78 -62.71 -33.55
CA LEU A 8 -3.43 -61.97 -32.35
C LEU A 8 -4.26 -60.67 -32.33
N ALA A 9 -5.24 -60.62 -31.45
CA ALA A 9 -5.99 -59.40 -31.16
C ALA A 9 -5.19 -58.54 -30.16
N SER A 10 -4.55 -57.47 -30.63
CA SER A 10 -3.89 -56.48 -29.77
C SER A 10 -4.94 -55.57 -29.14
N PHE A 11 -5.11 -55.69 -27.84
CA PHE A 11 -5.95 -54.79 -27.01
C PHE A 11 -5.16 -53.52 -26.73
N VAL A 12 -5.40 -52.46 -27.49
CA VAL A 12 -4.83 -51.11 -27.24
C VAL A 12 -5.69 -50.47 -26.15
N LEU A 13 -5.16 -50.46 -24.94
CA LEU A 13 -5.73 -49.75 -23.80
C LEU A 13 -5.43 -48.24 -23.99
N CYS A 14 -6.39 -47.48 -24.51
CA CYS A 14 -6.29 -45.99 -24.58
C CYS A 14 -6.36 -45.42 -23.17
N PHE A 15 -5.22 -45.11 -22.60
CA PHE A 15 -5.13 -44.21 -21.45
C PHE A 15 -5.53 -42.79 -21.91
N LEU A 16 -6.77 -42.37 -21.66
CA LEU A 16 -7.19 -40.99 -21.74
C LEU A 16 -6.58 -40.25 -20.54
N PRO A 17 -5.66 -39.29 -20.73
CA PRO A 17 -5.25 -38.45 -19.63
C PRO A 17 -6.48 -37.66 -19.16
N GLY A 18 -6.88 -37.87 -17.92
CA GLY A 18 -7.94 -37.09 -17.31
C GLY A 18 -7.51 -35.60 -17.34
N ILE A 19 -8.23 -34.81 -18.12
CA ILE A 19 -8.12 -33.34 -18.08
C ILE A 19 -8.76 -32.92 -16.75
N TYR A 20 -7.95 -32.88 -15.69
CA TYR A 20 -8.36 -32.20 -14.48
C TYR A 20 -8.42 -30.73 -14.83
N PRO A 21 -9.56 -30.04 -14.63
CA PRO A 21 -9.60 -28.61 -14.78
C PRO A 21 -8.62 -28.03 -13.75
N VAL A 22 -7.48 -27.54 -14.20
CA VAL A 22 -6.64 -26.66 -13.39
C VAL A 22 -7.48 -25.43 -13.18
N ASN A 23 -8.20 -25.41 -12.06
CA ASN A 23 -8.86 -24.21 -11.59
C ASN A 23 -7.74 -23.26 -11.17
N ALA A 24 -7.17 -22.57 -12.16
CA ALA A 24 -6.19 -21.52 -11.92
C ALA A 24 -6.92 -20.44 -11.14
N GLN A 25 -6.89 -20.56 -9.83
CA GLN A 25 -7.41 -19.57 -8.90
C GLN A 25 -6.69 -18.27 -9.23
N ARG A 26 -7.38 -17.37 -9.92
CA ARG A 26 -6.78 -16.11 -10.33
C ARG A 26 -6.48 -15.30 -9.08
N ALA A 27 -5.19 -15.03 -8.84
CA ALA A 27 -4.71 -14.22 -7.74
C ALA A 27 -5.52 -12.91 -7.61
N ILE A 28 -5.87 -12.54 -6.39
CA ILE A 28 -6.59 -11.32 -6.08
C ILE A 28 -5.64 -10.12 -6.19
N ARG A 29 -5.86 -9.28 -7.18
CA ARG A 29 -5.05 -8.08 -7.40
C ARG A 29 -5.60 -6.92 -6.58
N VAL A 30 -4.77 -6.33 -5.73
CA VAL A 30 -5.14 -5.24 -4.83
C VAL A 30 -4.37 -3.97 -5.21
N ALA A 31 -5.05 -2.88 -5.52
CA ALA A 31 -4.46 -1.56 -5.67
C ALA A 31 -4.22 -0.97 -4.28
N VAL A 32 -2.98 -0.66 -3.93
CA VAL A 32 -2.58 -0.37 -2.55
C VAL A 32 -1.76 0.91 -2.45
N ALA A 33 -2.16 1.81 -1.57
CA ALA A 33 -1.35 2.95 -1.18
C ALA A 33 -0.03 2.46 -0.57
N SER A 34 1.08 3.01 -1.04
CA SER A 34 2.40 2.43 -0.82
C SER A 34 2.96 2.62 0.59
N ASP A 35 2.31 3.40 1.44
CA ASP A 35 2.59 3.48 2.88
C ASP A 35 2.26 2.18 3.62
N LEU A 36 1.35 1.37 3.06
CA LEU A 36 0.96 0.06 3.58
C LEU A 36 1.97 -1.05 3.26
N LYS A 37 3.00 -0.80 2.46
CA LYS A 37 3.83 -1.86 1.90
C LYS A 37 4.21 -2.95 2.90
N PHE A 38 4.80 -2.60 4.03
CA PHE A 38 5.28 -3.58 5.00
C PHE A 38 4.14 -4.16 5.86
N ALA A 39 3.18 -3.33 6.25
CA ALA A 39 2.03 -3.78 7.03
C ALA A 39 1.15 -4.76 6.22
N LEU A 40 0.91 -4.44 4.95
CA LEU A 40 0.08 -5.30 4.10
C LEU A 40 0.81 -6.57 3.65
N ASP A 41 2.11 -6.51 3.39
CA ASP A 41 2.91 -7.70 3.09
C ASP A 41 2.79 -8.73 4.25
N GLU A 42 2.88 -8.28 5.52
CA GLU A 42 2.69 -9.12 6.72
C GLU A 42 1.23 -9.63 6.85
N ILE A 43 0.24 -8.78 6.58
CA ILE A 43 -1.18 -9.19 6.57
C ILE A 43 -1.43 -10.26 5.50
N ILE A 44 -0.86 -10.10 4.31
CA ILE A 44 -0.98 -11.07 3.21
C ILE A 44 -0.34 -12.39 3.59
N GLU A 45 0.83 -12.38 4.23
CA GLU A 45 1.50 -13.59 4.71
C GLU A 45 0.59 -14.38 5.65
N VAL A 46 0.06 -13.74 6.70
CA VAL A 46 -0.87 -14.36 7.67
C VAL A 46 -2.14 -14.87 6.98
N TYR A 47 -2.70 -14.11 6.04
CA TYR A 47 -3.90 -14.53 5.30
C TYR A 47 -3.62 -15.74 4.41
N THR A 48 -2.49 -15.72 3.69
CA THR A 48 -2.11 -16.79 2.76
C THR A 48 -1.81 -18.09 3.52
N GLU A 49 -1.13 -18.03 4.67
CA GLU A 49 -0.89 -19.18 5.54
C GLU A 49 -2.19 -19.80 6.03
N ALA A 50 -3.18 -18.96 6.39
CA ALA A 50 -4.47 -19.43 6.92
C ALA A 50 -5.41 -20.00 5.84
N THR A 51 -5.31 -19.53 4.58
CA THR A 51 -6.33 -19.81 3.56
C THR A 51 -5.80 -20.49 2.29
N GLY A 52 -4.49 -20.47 2.07
CA GLY A 52 -3.85 -20.91 0.81
C GLY A 52 -4.13 -20.01 -0.38
N LYS A 53 -4.78 -18.83 -0.19
CA LYS A 53 -5.19 -17.94 -1.28
C LYS A 53 -4.11 -16.91 -1.56
N GLU A 54 -3.86 -16.67 -2.85
CA GLU A 54 -2.85 -15.72 -3.31
C GLU A 54 -3.42 -14.30 -3.45
N ILE A 55 -2.73 -13.34 -2.84
CA ILE A 55 -3.01 -11.90 -2.96
C ILE A 55 -1.81 -11.23 -3.62
N VAL A 56 -2.05 -10.46 -4.67
CA VAL A 56 -1.02 -9.70 -5.40
C VAL A 56 -1.22 -8.21 -5.17
N PRO A 57 -0.44 -7.58 -4.28
CA PRO A 57 -0.51 -6.14 -4.05
C PRO A 57 0.22 -5.38 -5.16
N ILE A 58 -0.40 -4.30 -5.64
CA ILE A 58 0.18 -3.34 -6.58
C ILE A 58 0.29 -1.99 -5.87
N TYR A 59 1.51 -1.64 -5.46
CA TYR A 59 1.79 -0.46 -4.67
C TYR A 59 1.96 0.79 -5.53
N GLY A 60 1.27 1.88 -5.13
CA GLY A 60 1.33 3.16 -5.84
C GLY A 60 0.90 4.33 -4.95
N SER A 61 0.77 5.52 -5.52
CA SER A 61 0.08 6.63 -4.87
C SER A 61 -1.42 6.48 -5.03
N SER A 62 -2.20 6.88 -4.01
CA SER A 62 -3.66 6.72 -4.04
C SER A 62 -4.31 7.42 -5.23
N GLY A 63 -3.82 8.60 -5.63
CA GLY A 63 -4.35 9.34 -6.78
C GLY A 63 -4.09 8.61 -8.10
N LYS A 64 -2.88 8.06 -8.32
CA LYS A 64 -2.57 7.29 -9.53
C LYS A 64 -3.37 6.00 -9.62
N LEU A 65 -3.56 5.32 -8.50
CA LEU A 65 -4.39 4.11 -8.44
C LEU A 65 -5.86 4.44 -8.67
N PHE A 66 -6.35 5.57 -8.14
CA PHE A 66 -7.70 6.08 -8.41
C PHE A 66 -7.90 6.38 -9.89
N GLU A 67 -6.93 7.01 -10.58
CA GLU A 67 -6.97 7.25 -12.02
C GLU A 67 -7.09 5.93 -12.80
N GLN A 68 -6.26 4.93 -12.45
CA GLN A 68 -6.31 3.60 -13.07
C GLN A 68 -7.68 2.92 -12.86
N LEU A 69 -8.22 2.96 -11.63
CA LEU A 69 -9.53 2.41 -11.31
C LEU A 69 -10.66 3.15 -12.04
N SER A 70 -10.59 4.49 -12.14
CA SER A 70 -11.53 5.29 -12.91
C SER A 70 -11.54 4.92 -14.39
N ASN A 71 -10.40 4.41 -14.90
CA ASN A 71 -10.24 3.85 -16.25
C ASN A 71 -10.44 2.31 -16.29
N LYS A 72 -11.14 1.75 -15.28
CA LYS A 72 -11.53 0.34 -15.20
C LYS A 72 -10.36 -0.66 -15.17
N ALA A 73 -9.23 -0.27 -14.58
CA ALA A 73 -8.15 -1.23 -14.33
C ALA A 73 -8.66 -2.40 -13.47
N PRO A 74 -8.28 -3.66 -13.79
CA PRO A 74 -8.86 -4.86 -13.19
C PRO A 74 -8.25 -5.19 -11.81
N PHE A 75 -8.45 -4.32 -10.85
CA PHE A 75 -8.15 -4.54 -9.44
C PHE A 75 -9.38 -5.00 -8.70
N HIS A 76 -9.27 -5.99 -7.84
CA HIS A 76 -10.37 -6.50 -7.04
C HIS A 76 -10.66 -5.65 -5.81
N LEU A 77 -9.61 -5.12 -5.17
CA LEU A 77 -9.70 -4.22 -4.03
C LEU A 77 -8.91 -2.94 -4.27
N PHE A 78 -9.32 -1.89 -3.57
CA PHE A 78 -8.59 -0.65 -3.45
C PHE A 78 -8.37 -0.30 -1.99
N MET A 79 -7.09 -0.11 -1.59
CA MET A 79 -6.68 0.35 -0.28
C MET A 79 -6.00 1.71 -0.43
N SER A 80 -6.65 2.75 0.06
CA SER A 80 -6.25 4.15 -0.15
C SER A 80 -5.76 4.80 1.14
N ALA A 81 -4.72 5.59 1.04
CA ALA A 81 -4.22 6.44 2.12
C ALA A 81 -5.08 7.69 2.39
N ASP A 82 -6.11 7.92 1.59
CA ASP A 82 -7.12 8.96 1.82
C ASP A 82 -8.49 8.44 1.38
N VAL A 83 -9.47 8.46 2.30
CA VAL A 83 -10.84 8.00 2.05
C VAL A 83 -11.57 8.83 0.98
N ALA A 84 -11.08 9.99 0.61
CA ALA A 84 -11.67 10.81 -0.45
C ALA A 84 -11.69 10.05 -1.79
N TYR A 85 -10.61 9.34 -2.15
CA TYR A 85 -10.54 8.60 -3.40
C TYR A 85 -11.57 7.45 -3.50
N PRO A 86 -11.66 6.53 -2.53
CA PRO A 86 -12.72 5.51 -2.59
C PRO A 86 -14.11 6.12 -2.54
N LYS A 87 -14.36 7.21 -1.79
CA LYS A 87 -15.63 7.91 -1.80
C LYS A 87 -15.99 8.45 -3.21
N MET A 88 -15.02 8.98 -3.95
CA MET A 88 -15.22 9.40 -5.34
C MET A 88 -15.59 8.23 -6.26
N LEU A 89 -14.98 7.04 -6.08
CA LEU A 89 -15.37 5.84 -6.84
C LEU A 89 -16.77 5.37 -6.48
N ILE A 90 -17.15 5.39 -5.20
CA ILE A 90 -18.51 5.06 -4.74
C ILE A 90 -19.54 6.01 -5.38
N ALA A 91 -19.27 7.31 -5.40
CA ALA A 91 -20.15 8.28 -6.04
C ALA A 91 -20.35 8.01 -7.55
N LYS A 92 -19.34 7.42 -8.21
CA LYS A 92 -19.40 6.96 -9.60
C LYS A 92 -19.99 5.55 -9.75
N ARG A 93 -20.44 4.90 -8.67
CA ARG A 93 -20.94 3.50 -8.63
C ARG A 93 -19.90 2.46 -9.12
N MET A 94 -18.64 2.73 -8.85
CA MET A 94 -17.49 1.86 -9.22
C MET A 94 -17.00 1.02 -8.04
N ASN A 95 -17.88 0.72 -7.09
CA ASN A 95 -17.61 -0.09 -5.91
C ASN A 95 -18.37 -1.41 -5.93
N GLY A 96 -17.81 -2.41 -5.26
CA GLY A 96 -18.42 -3.72 -5.00
C GLY A 96 -18.77 -3.93 -3.53
N SER A 97 -18.32 -3.04 -2.64
CA SER A 97 -18.64 -3.03 -1.21
C SER A 97 -18.75 -1.61 -0.67
N ASP A 98 -19.18 -1.48 0.57
CA ASP A 98 -19.02 -0.25 1.34
C ASP A 98 -17.55 0.00 1.67
N LEU A 99 -17.24 1.25 2.02
CA LEU A 99 -15.92 1.66 2.47
C LEU A 99 -15.68 1.20 3.92
N HIS A 100 -14.60 0.45 4.13
CA HIS A 100 -14.08 0.13 5.46
C HIS A 100 -12.89 1.04 5.80
N VAL A 101 -13.00 1.85 6.86
CA VAL A 101 -11.89 2.67 7.38
C VAL A 101 -11.08 1.81 8.35
N TYR A 102 -9.85 1.47 7.97
CA TYR A 102 -8.98 0.59 8.79
C TYR A 102 -8.07 1.36 9.75
N GLY A 103 -7.89 2.66 9.56
CA GLY A 103 -7.06 3.46 10.45
C GLY A 103 -6.75 4.86 9.92
N GLU A 104 -5.96 5.58 10.70
CA GLU A 104 -5.40 6.88 10.33
C GLU A 104 -3.87 6.78 10.28
N GLY A 105 -3.29 7.22 9.16
CA GLY A 105 -1.85 7.28 8.97
C GLY A 105 -1.24 8.53 9.62
N ARG A 106 0.05 8.46 9.95
CA ARG A 106 0.79 9.55 10.58
C ARG A 106 2.02 9.92 9.77
N LEU A 107 2.42 11.19 9.82
CA LEU A 107 3.61 11.72 9.20
C LEU A 107 4.74 11.84 10.21
N VAL A 108 5.96 11.58 9.74
CA VAL A 108 7.18 11.80 10.50
C VAL A 108 8.23 12.51 9.67
N LEU A 109 8.98 13.40 10.31
CA LEU A 109 10.27 13.86 9.80
C LEU A 109 11.31 12.80 10.07
N TRP A 110 12.05 12.38 9.06
CA TRP A 110 13.05 11.32 9.15
C TRP A 110 14.31 11.64 8.37
N SER A 111 15.45 11.23 8.91
CA SER A 111 16.75 11.32 8.25
C SER A 111 17.60 10.10 8.58
N ARG A 112 18.44 9.69 7.62
CA ARG A 112 19.44 8.67 7.84
C ARG A 112 20.64 9.16 8.66
N LYS A 113 20.95 10.47 8.55
CA LYS A 113 22.19 11.05 9.06
C LYS A 113 21.98 11.93 10.27
N MET A 114 20.82 12.57 10.34
CA MET A 114 20.50 13.59 11.33
C MET A 114 19.57 13.00 12.40
N ASP A 115 19.70 13.51 13.60
CA ASP A 115 18.73 13.27 14.65
C ASP A 115 17.51 14.17 14.41
N CYS A 116 16.33 13.55 14.31
CA CYS A 116 15.09 14.27 14.03
C CYS A 116 14.29 14.45 15.32
N ASN A 117 14.06 15.73 15.66
CA ASN A 117 13.26 16.15 16.81
C ASN A 117 12.46 17.44 16.46
N ALA A 118 11.75 18.01 17.44
CA ALA A 118 10.95 19.23 17.22
C ALA A 118 11.82 20.39 16.71
N SER A 119 12.98 20.62 17.30
CA SER A 119 13.91 21.69 16.86
C SER A 119 14.41 21.47 15.43
N THR A 120 14.57 20.22 14.99
CA THR A 120 14.91 19.90 13.59
C THR A 120 13.80 20.32 12.64
N MET A 121 12.53 20.13 13.00
CA MET A 121 11.40 20.56 12.19
C MET A 121 11.26 22.09 12.22
N GLU A 122 11.38 22.72 13.38
CA GLU A 122 11.30 24.17 13.54
C GLU A 122 12.43 24.89 12.77
N GLY A 123 13.62 24.32 12.73
CA GLY A 123 14.78 24.86 12.03
C GLY A 123 14.93 24.43 10.57
N LEU A 124 13.99 23.64 10.01
CA LEU A 124 14.17 22.96 8.73
C LEU A 124 14.56 23.90 7.58
N GLY A 125 13.99 25.12 7.54
CA GLY A 125 14.28 26.12 6.52
C GLY A 125 15.73 26.61 6.52
N SER A 126 16.38 26.64 7.68
CA SER A 126 17.77 27.13 7.88
C SER A 126 18.79 25.98 7.93
N LEU A 127 18.37 24.72 7.96
CA LEU A 127 19.30 23.58 7.96
C LEU A 127 20.15 23.55 6.69
N ASN A 128 21.43 23.23 6.88
CA ASN A 128 22.36 23.00 5.76
C ASN A 128 22.12 21.63 5.13
N VAL A 129 20.94 21.46 4.52
CA VAL A 129 20.54 20.27 3.76
C VAL A 129 20.38 20.64 2.29
N LYS A 130 20.76 19.72 1.40
CA LYS A 130 20.68 19.94 -0.06
C LYS A 130 19.37 19.44 -0.63
N LYS A 131 18.84 18.32 -0.10
CA LYS A 131 17.64 17.66 -0.62
C LYS A 131 16.72 17.24 0.51
N ILE A 132 15.46 17.66 0.39
CA ILE A 132 14.37 17.32 1.31
C ILE A 132 13.36 16.48 0.52
N ALA A 133 13.11 15.23 0.94
CA ALA A 133 12.20 14.33 0.24
C ALA A 133 10.77 14.42 0.78
N ILE A 134 9.82 14.59 -0.13
CA ILE A 134 8.38 14.42 0.12
C ILE A 134 7.78 13.58 -1.02
N ALA A 135 6.62 12.96 -0.83
CA ALA A 135 5.88 12.40 -1.95
C ALA A 135 5.26 13.53 -2.80
N ASN A 136 5.00 13.28 -4.08
CA ASN A 136 4.43 14.30 -4.95
C ASN A 136 3.00 14.68 -4.47
N PRO A 137 2.77 15.94 -4.05
CA PRO A 137 1.49 16.38 -3.50
C PRO A 137 0.34 16.36 -4.51
N ASP A 138 0.63 16.31 -5.82
CA ASP A 138 -0.41 16.35 -6.85
C ASP A 138 -1.28 15.08 -6.87
N HIS A 139 -0.74 13.94 -6.38
CA HIS A 139 -1.45 12.67 -6.43
C HIS A 139 -1.18 11.73 -5.23
N ALA A 140 -0.28 12.09 -4.32
CA ALA A 140 0.04 11.31 -3.14
C ALA A 140 -0.49 11.99 -1.86
N PRO A 141 -1.44 11.36 -1.11
CA PRO A 141 -1.98 11.95 0.12
C PRO A 141 -0.91 12.36 1.12
N TYR A 142 0.08 11.51 1.36
CA TYR A 142 1.20 11.85 2.23
C TYR A 142 2.01 13.05 1.74
N GLY A 143 2.09 13.27 0.43
CA GLY A 143 2.72 14.45 -0.15
C GLY A 143 1.92 15.72 0.09
N MET A 144 0.59 15.66 -0.05
CA MET A 144 -0.30 16.77 0.28
C MET A 144 -0.14 17.17 1.76
N ARG A 145 -0.20 16.21 2.67
CA ARG A 145 -0.06 16.46 4.11
C ARG A 145 1.35 16.95 4.48
N ALA A 146 2.40 16.45 3.80
CA ALA A 146 3.76 16.97 3.98
C ALA A 146 3.87 18.44 3.56
N LYS A 147 3.25 18.83 2.45
CA LYS A 147 3.17 20.22 2.01
C LYS A 147 2.43 21.08 3.02
N GLU A 148 1.28 20.63 3.52
CA GLU A 148 0.52 21.34 4.56
C GLU A 148 1.36 21.56 5.82
N SER A 149 2.04 20.51 6.31
CA SER A 149 2.94 20.62 7.46
C SER A 149 4.08 21.62 7.21
N LEU A 150 4.71 21.58 6.03
CA LEU A 150 5.74 22.57 5.68
C LEU A 150 5.20 24.01 5.65
N GLN A 151 3.95 24.18 5.20
CA GLN A 151 3.27 25.49 5.21
C GLN A 151 2.94 25.93 6.64
N PHE A 152 2.44 25.01 7.48
CA PHE A 152 2.14 25.28 8.90
C PHE A 152 3.37 25.81 9.66
N TYR A 153 4.55 25.25 9.40
CA TYR A 153 5.82 25.70 9.98
C TYR A 153 6.46 26.89 9.24
N GLY A 154 5.82 27.42 8.18
CA GLY A 154 6.35 28.55 7.39
C GLY A 154 7.58 28.19 6.53
N HIS A 155 7.84 26.90 6.29
CA HIS A 155 9.07 26.48 5.61
C HIS A 155 8.89 26.19 4.12
N TYR A 156 7.66 25.98 3.63
CA TYR A 156 7.42 25.47 2.28
C TYR A 156 8.15 26.28 1.20
N ASP A 157 8.03 27.61 1.21
CA ASP A 157 8.65 28.46 0.20
C ASP A 157 10.17 28.50 0.31
N ALA A 158 10.70 28.51 1.54
CA ALA A 158 12.15 28.50 1.81
C ALA A 158 12.83 27.18 1.35
N VAL A 159 12.11 26.06 1.40
CA VAL A 159 12.67 24.76 1.03
C VAL A 159 12.26 24.26 -0.35
N LYS A 160 11.36 24.96 -1.06
CA LYS A 160 10.78 24.54 -2.34
C LYS A 160 11.82 24.13 -3.38
N SER A 161 12.93 24.87 -3.48
CA SER A 161 14.03 24.56 -4.41
C SER A 161 14.87 23.33 -4.00
N LYS A 162 14.74 22.88 -2.75
CA LYS A 162 15.42 21.70 -2.21
C LYS A 162 14.54 20.44 -2.23
N LEU A 163 13.24 20.58 -2.60
CA LEU A 163 12.31 19.47 -2.58
C LEU A 163 12.64 18.45 -3.68
N VAL A 164 12.70 17.20 -3.29
CA VAL A 164 12.76 16.03 -4.19
C VAL A 164 11.49 15.23 -4.01
N MET A 165 10.70 15.11 -5.08
CA MET A 165 9.39 14.49 -5.03
C MET A 165 9.47 13.02 -5.45
N GLY A 166 9.08 12.11 -4.54
CA GLY A 166 8.85 10.71 -4.88
C GLY A 166 7.48 10.54 -5.55
N GLU A 167 7.37 9.66 -6.54
CA GLU A 167 6.10 9.32 -7.20
C GLU A 167 5.06 8.82 -6.19
N ASN A 168 5.51 8.19 -5.13
CA ASN A 168 4.69 7.74 -4.00
C ASN A 168 5.52 7.78 -2.71
N ILE A 169 4.87 7.52 -1.57
CA ILE A 169 5.54 7.65 -0.28
C ILE A 169 6.62 6.58 -0.04
N SER A 170 6.53 5.39 -0.65
CA SER A 170 7.59 4.38 -0.58
C SER A 170 8.84 4.79 -1.34
N GLN A 171 8.71 5.43 -2.51
CA GLN A 171 9.86 5.97 -3.23
C GLN A 171 10.51 7.11 -2.44
N THR A 172 9.71 7.96 -1.77
CA THR A 172 10.22 8.99 -0.87
C THR A 172 11.06 8.38 0.25
N ALA A 173 10.55 7.32 0.92
CA ALA A 173 11.29 6.58 1.93
C ALA A 173 12.58 5.92 1.35
N GLN A 174 12.54 5.48 0.09
CA GLN A 174 13.72 4.95 -0.60
C GLN A 174 14.79 6.02 -0.80
N PHE A 175 14.44 7.24 -1.22
CA PHE A 175 15.40 8.35 -1.35
C PHE A 175 16.13 8.61 -0.04
N LEU A 176 15.42 8.59 1.07
CA LEU A 176 15.99 8.78 2.40
C LEU A 176 16.87 7.60 2.84
N SER A 177 16.37 6.37 2.73
CA SER A 177 17.10 5.18 3.17
C SER A 177 18.36 4.90 2.36
N THR A 178 18.43 5.32 1.11
CA THR A 178 19.62 5.22 0.24
C THR A 178 20.57 6.42 0.40
N GLY A 179 20.12 7.52 1.01
CA GLY A 179 20.88 8.76 1.14
C GLY A 179 20.82 9.65 -0.11
N ALA A 180 19.89 9.38 -1.04
CA ALA A 180 19.61 10.24 -2.20
C ALA A 180 18.97 11.58 -1.79
N ALA A 181 18.34 11.64 -0.61
CA ALA A 181 17.92 12.85 0.06
C ALA A 181 18.46 12.87 1.51
N ASP A 182 18.67 14.06 2.06
CA ASP A 182 19.28 14.24 3.39
C ASP A 182 18.27 14.04 4.52
N ILE A 183 17.06 14.57 4.34
CA ILE A 183 15.95 14.55 5.28
C ILE A 183 14.64 14.55 4.50
N GLY A 184 13.52 14.17 5.13
CA GLY A 184 12.21 14.26 4.47
C GLY A 184 11.07 13.87 5.37
N ILE A 185 9.86 14.10 4.85
CA ILE A 185 8.61 13.76 5.52
C ILE A 185 8.04 12.50 4.89
N VAL A 186 7.86 11.46 5.71
CA VAL A 186 7.40 10.15 5.28
C VAL A 186 6.29 9.60 6.19
N ALA A 187 5.68 8.48 5.78
CA ALA A 187 4.72 7.77 6.61
C ALA A 187 5.42 7.13 7.82
N LEU A 188 4.79 7.21 8.99
CA LEU A 188 5.24 6.52 10.20
C LEU A 188 5.35 5.01 9.94
N SER A 189 4.41 4.41 9.21
CA SER A 189 4.42 2.99 8.86
C SER A 189 5.69 2.56 8.14
N LEU A 190 6.22 3.39 7.25
CA LEU A 190 7.49 3.13 6.57
C LEU A 190 8.69 3.37 7.49
N ALA A 191 8.66 4.42 8.32
CA ALA A 191 9.72 4.69 9.30
C ALA A 191 9.87 3.55 10.33
N LEU A 192 8.76 2.89 10.68
CA LEU A 192 8.73 1.73 11.57
C LEU A 192 9.18 0.42 10.89
N SER A 193 9.34 0.39 9.56
CA SER A 193 9.80 -0.79 8.86
C SER A 193 11.22 -1.20 9.25
N PRO A 194 11.56 -2.51 9.17
CA PRO A 194 12.91 -2.99 9.51
C PRO A 194 14.02 -2.26 8.75
N ARG A 195 13.77 -1.93 7.47
CA ARG A 195 14.73 -1.22 6.63
C ARG A 195 15.01 0.19 7.14
N MET A 196 13.97 0.96 7.46
CA MET A 196 14.12 2.35 7.91
C MET A 196 14.72 2.40 9.32
N LYS A 197 14.26 1.52 10.23
CA LYS A 197 14.83 1.37 11.58
C LYS A 197 16.33 1.07 11.57
N LYS A 198 16.80 0.28 10.61
CA LYS A 198 18.23 -0.07 10.49
C LYS A 198 19.10 1.17 10.20
N TYR A 199 18.59 2.16 9.47
CA TYR A 199 19.39 3.28 8.98
C TYR A 199 19.10 4.61 9.66
N GLY A 200 17.93 4.80 10.26
CA GLY A 200 17.56 6.03 10.96
C GLY A 200 18.01 6.02 12.42
N LYS A 201 18.37 7.20 12.93
CA LYS A 201 18.68 7.39 14.35
C LYS A 201 17.40 7.60 15.15
N SER A 202 16.53 8.46 14.65
CA SER A 202 15.26 8.85 15.25
C SER A 202 14.30 9.35 14.19
N TYR A 203 13.07 9.58 14.57
CA TYR A 203 12.11 10.33 13.79
C TYR A 203 11.35 11.29 14.70
N PHE A 204 10.86 12.40 14.12
CA PHE A 204 9.96 13.31 14.80
C PHE A 204 8.54 13.12 14.26
N LEU A 205 7.61 12.75 15.13
CA LEU A 205 6.20 12.61 14.78
C LEU A 205 5.60 14.01 14.59
N LEU A 206 5.10 14.29 13.39
CA LEU A 206 4.49 15.59 13.11
C LEU A 206 3.18 15.76 13.90
N PRO A 207 2.93 16.94 14.48
CA PRO A 207 1.70 17.24 15.19
C PRO A 207 0.47 17.10 14.28
N GLU A 208 -0.64 16.57 14.83
CA GLU A 208 -1.88 16.38 14.09
C GLU A 208 -2.50 17.67 13.56
N ASN A 209 -2.29 18.79 14.26
CA ASN A 209 -2.76 20.11 13.84
C ASN A 209 -1.91 20.76 12.74
N SER A 210 -0.83 20.13 12.31
CA SER A 210 0.01 20.65 11.21
C SER A 210 -0.49 20.26 9.82
N HIS A 211 -1.48 19.39 9.73
CA HIS A 211 -2.04 18.90 8.47
C HIS A 211 -3.43 18.27 8.68
N GLU A 212 -4.19 18.14 7.59
CA GLU A 212 -5.45 17.41 7.63
C GLU A 212 -5.24 15.90 7.92
N PRO A 213 -6.20 15.22 8.57
CA PRO A 213 -6.09 13.80 8.89
C PRO A 213 -5.92 12.90 7.66
N LEU A 214 -5.13 11.85 7.79
CA LEU A 214 -4.95 10.80 6.78
C LEU A 214 -5.83 9.59 7.10
N LEU A 215 -7.16 9.74 7.04
CA LEU A 215 -8.08 8.62 7.19
C LEU A 215 -7.93 7.68 6.00
N GLN A 216 -7.64 6.42 6.28
CA GLN A 216 -7.34 5.39 5.29
C GLN A 216 -8.44 4.34 5.22
N GLY A 217 -8.72 3.86 4.01
CA GLY A 217 -9.83 2.93 3.82
C GLY A 217 -9.61 1.95 2.68
N ALA A 218 -10.33 0.85 2.79
CA ALA A 218 -10.38 -0.23 1.80
C ALA A 218 -11.80 -0.44 1.29
N MET A 219 -11.91 -0.84 0.03
CA MET A 219 -13.18 -1.30 -0.56
C MET A 219 -12.92 -2.37 -1.62
N ILE A 220 -13.92 -3.20 -1.87
CA ILE A 220 -13.99 -4.02 -3.08
C ILE A 220 -14.40 -3.08 -4.22
N THR A 221 -13.72 -3.18 -5.36
CA THR A 221 -14.02 -2.39 -6.57
C THR A 221 -15.21 -2.99 -7.35
N GLU A 222 -15.69 -2.29 -8.37
CA GLU A 222 -16.66 -2.85 -9.31
C GLU A 222 -16.17 -4.16 -9.94
N PHE A 223 -14.90 -4.23 -10.35
CA PHE A 223 -14.28 -5.44 -10.91
C PHE A 223 -14.25 -6.62 -9.93
N GLY A 224 -14.04 -6.35 -8.64
CA GLY A 224 -14.01 -7.38 -7.58
C GLY A 224 -15.39 -7.80 -7.07
N LYS A 225 -16.47 -7.14 -7.52
CA LYS A 225 -17.82 -7.41 -7.07
C LYS A 225 -18.24 -8.85 -7.37
N GLY A 226 -18.73 -9.55 -6.34
CA GLY A 226 -19.16 -10.96 -6.45
C GLY A 226 -18.01 -11.98 -6.47
N ASN A 227 -16.74 -11.54 -6.41
CA ASN A 227 -15.61 -12.45 -6.26
C ASN A 227 -15.47 -12.88 -4.79
N ALA A 228 -15.65 -14.19 -4.53
CA ALA A 228 -15.64 -14.75 -3.18
C ALA A 228 -14.28 -14.59 -2.46
N ASP A 229 -13.17 -14.68 -3.19
CA ASP A 229 -11.83 -14.54 -2.62
C ASP A 229 -11.52 -13.07 -2.30
N ALA A 230 -11.96 -12.13 -3.15
CA ALA A 230 -11.89 -10.72 -2.85
C ALA A 230 -12.69 -10.35 -1.59
N THR A 231 -13.90 -10.91 -1.46
CA THR A 231 -14.73 -10.72 -0.26
C THR A 231 -14.04 -11.32 0.97
N SER A 232 -13.49 -12.53 0.86
CA SER A 232 -12.78 -13.20 1.95
C SER A 232 -11.60 -12.36 2.46
N PHE A 233 -10.77 -11.83 1.55
CA PHE A 233 -9.65 -10.99 1.93
C PHE A 233 -10.10 -9.64 2.51
N PHE A 234 -11.13 -9.02 1.94
CA PHE A 234 -11.70 -7.78 2.46
C PHE A 234 -12.24 -7.94 3.90
N GLU A 235 -12.91 -9.05 4.20
CA GLU A 235 -13.36 -9.34 5.56
C GLU A 235 -12.18 -9.61 6.50
N PHE A 236 -11.11 -10.28 6.01
CA PHE A 236 -9.91 -10.47 6.80
C PHE A 236 -9.24 -9.15 7.21
N LEU A 237 -9.27 -8.12 6.35
CA LEU A 237 -8.75 -6.78 6.71
C LEU A 237 -9.46 -6.16 7.91
N LYS A 238 -10.68 -6.62 8.25
CA LYS A 238 -11.46 -6.18 9.43
C LYS A 238 -11.18 -7.01 10.68
N SER A 239 -10.39 -8.07 10.57
CA SER A 239 -10.09 -8.98 11.67
C SER A 239 -9.20 -8.34 12.74
N GLU A 240 -9.23 -8.91 13.94
CA GLU A 240 -8.34 -8.51 15.03
C GLU A 240 -6.86 -8.72 14.68
N SER A 241 -6.55 -9.76 13.91
CA SER A 241 -5.18 -10.04 13.43
C SER A 241 -4.67 -8.90 12.54
N ALA A 242 -5.45 -8.47 11.55
CA ALA A 242 -5.10 -7.34 10.71
C ALA A 242 -5.00 -6.03 11.51
N ALA A 243 -5.92 -5.80 12.45
CA ALA A 243 -5.92 -4.62 13.31
C ALA A 243 -4.64 -4.53 14.17
N LYS A 244 -4.16 -5.66 14.72
CA LYS A 244 -2.90 -5.73 15.47
C LYS A 244 -1.70 -5.35 14.61
N ILE A 245 -1.66 -5.82 13.36
CA ILE A 245 -0.58 -5.49 12.41
C ILE A 245 -0.65 -4.01 12.05
N PHE A 246 -1.81 -3.47 11.68
CA PHE A 246 -1.95 -2.03 11.40
C PHE A 246 -1.45 -1.18 12.58
N LYS A 247 -1.83 -1.54 13.81
CA LYS A 247 -1.38 -0.84 15.03
C LYS A 247 0.14 -0.93 15.21
N ALA A 248 0.76 -2.08 14.95
CA ALA A 248 2.22 -2.27 15.05
C ALA A 248 3.00 -1.36 14.07
N TYR A 249 2.40 -1.05 12.93
CA TYR A 249 2.94 -0.09 11.95
C TYR A 249 2.46 1.36 12.16
N GLY A 250 1.88 1.65 13.32
CA GLY A 250 1.56 3.02 13.74
C GLY A 250 0.27 3.61 13.14
N PHE A 251 -0.61 2.77 12.57
CA PHE A 251 -1.96 3.21 12.22
C PHE A 251 -2.80 3.30 13.48
N THR A 252 -3.43 4.46 13.68
CA THR A 252 -4.32 4.68 14.82
C THR A 252 -5.77 4.37 14.42
N GLN A 253 -6.45 3.57 15.22
CA GLN A 253 -7.90 3.43 15.09
C GLN A 253 -8.55 4.52 15.94
N LYS A 254 -9.24 5.48 15.33
CA LYS A 254 -10.16 6.33 16.09
C LYS A 254 -11.36 5.45 16.49
N VAL A 255 -11.35 5.02 17.73
CA VAL A 255 -12.56 4.45 18.35
C VAL A 255 -13.63 5.52 18.26
N LYS A 256 -14.70 5.25 17.50
CA LYS A 256 -15.90 6.09 17.47
C LYS A 256 -16.64 5.93 18.76
#